data_848ae7690c36a7c476cb8c849543ec2f
#
_entry.id   848ae7690c36a7c476cb8c849543ec2f
#
_cell.length_a   1.000
_cell.length_b   1.000
_cell.length_c   1.000
_cell.angle_alpha   90.00
_cell.angle_beta   90.00
_cell.angle_gamma   90.00
#
_symmetry.space_group_name_H-M   'P 1'
#
loop_
_entity.id
_entity.type
_entity.pdbx_description
1 polymer ?
#
loop_
_entity_poly.entity_id
_entity_poly.type
_entity_poly.pdbx_seq_one_letter_code
_entity_poly.pdbx_strand_id
1 'polypeptide(L)'
;YSRGVPQEELQYIGESDSHGTTVRFKPDETIFETTEFSYDTLKKRFEELAYLNKGLQIECRDERTSEVHLFHAEGGIHQFVKDLNSGEVGIHSIVDGEGVADGVSVEFAIQYNAGYKENMYTFANNIRTKEGGTHLAGFKTALTRAINNYIKSQPDLTKKMKGQALSGD
;
A
#
# COMPACT_ATOMS: atom_id res chain seq x y z
N TYR A 1 9.63 -26.20 12.46
CA TYR A 1 8.77 -25.90 13.62
C TYR A 1 7.56 -26.84 13.64
N SER A 2 7.19 -27.32 14.80
CA SER A 2 5.93 -28.00 15.05
C SER A 2 5.27 -27.36 16.26
N ARG A 3 4.05 -26.83 16.09
CA ARG A 3 3.31 -26.10 17.15
C ARG A 3 4.12 -24.97 17.80
N GLY A 4 4.89 -24.22 17.00
CA GLY A 4 5.74 -23.14 17.47
C GLY A 4 7.11 -23.58 18.05
N VAL A 5 7.38 -24.87 18.15
CA VAL A 5 8.63 -25.39 18.67
C VAL A 5 9.59 -25.69 17.51
N PRO A 6 10.83 -25.14 17.51
CA PRO A 6 11.85 -25.50 16.53
C PRO A 6 12.14 -27.02 16.61
N GLN A 7 12.22 -27.67 15.45
CA GLN A 7 12.53 -29.10 15.37
C GLN A 7 14.03 -29.33 15.12
N GLU A 8 14.66 -28.39 14.45
CA GLU A 8 16.08 -28.44 14.09
C GLU A 8 16.67 -27.03 14.20
N GLU A 9 17.97 -26.96 14.35
CA GLU A 9 18.71 -25.70 14.25
C GLU A 9 18.86 -25.27 12.80
N LEU A 10 19.21 -23.98 12.59
CA LEU A 10 19.48 -23.44 11.27
C LEU A 10 20.66 -24.17 10.64
N GLN A 11 20.48 -24.71 9.44
CA GLN A 11 21.51 -25.46 8.73
C GLN A 11 21.88 -24.73 7.42
N TYR A 12 23.18 -24.74 7.12
CA TYR A 12 23.66 -24.34 5.81
C TYR A 12 23.45 -25.50 4.82
N ILE A 13 22.71 -25.28 3.74
CA ILE A 13 22.36 -26.30 2.75
C ILE A 13 23.04 -26.08 1.40
N GLY A 14 23.71 -24.95 1.18
CA GLY A 14 24.41 -24.65 -0.08
C GLY A 14 24.50 -23.17 -0.38
N GLU A 15 25.11 -22.84 -1.52
CA GLU A 15 25.19 -21.49 -2.08
C GLU A 15 24.01 -21.25 -3.00
N SER A 16 23.64 -19.97 -3.19
CA SER A 16 22.57 -19.55 -4.08
C SER A 16 23.00 -18.31 -4.84
N ASP A 17 22.69 -18.26 -6.14
CA ASP A 17 22.91 -17.10 -7.00
C ASP A 17 21.83 -16.02 -6.83
N SER A 18 20.79 -16.30 -6.06
CA SER A 18 19.70 -15.38 -5.75
C SER A 18 19.46 -15.31 -4.25
N HIS A 19 18.80 -14.23 -3.81
CA HIS A 19 18.41 -14.08 -2.41
C HIS A 19 16.87 -14.02 -2.31
N GLY A 20 16.36 -14.52 -1.21
CA GLY A 20 14.92 -14.51 -0.96
C GLY A 20 14.57 -15.40 0.21
N THR A 21 13.28 -15.49 0.52
CA THR A 21 12.75 -16.32 1.60
C THR A 21 11.60 -17.15 1.08
N THR A 22 11.65 -18.46 1.27
CA THR A 22 10.54 -19.36 1.01
C THR A 22 9.92 -19.79 2.32
N VAL A 23 8.62 -19.56 2.49
CA VAL A 23 7.87 -19.98 3.67
C VAL A 23 6.82 -21.00 3.22
N ARG A 24 6.90 -22.21 3.77
CA ARG A 24 5.90 -23.26 3.60
C ARG A 24 5.31 -23.62 4.94
N PHE A 25 4.01 -23.62 5.05
CA PHE A 25 3.34 -23.96 6.31
C PHE A 25 2.07 -24.74 6.06
N LYS A 26 1.69 -25.54 7.06
CA LYS A 26 0.41 -26.22 7.14
C LYS A 26 -0.25 -25.82 8.46
N PRO A 27 -1.44 -25.23 8.46
CA PRO A 27 -2.12 -24.87 9.70
C PRO A 27 -2.50 -26.15 10.47
N ASP A 28 -2.39 -26.05 11.78
CA ASP A 28 -2.76 -27.14 12.70
C ASP A 28 -4.26 -27.06 12.98
N GLU A 29 -5.04 -28.08 12.57
CA GLU A 29 -6.48 -28.18 12.77
C GLU A 29 -6.90 -28.25 14.25
N THR A 30 -5.98 -28.53 15.15
CA THR A 30 -6.24 -28.52 16.59
C THR A 30 -6.13 -27.11 17.22
N ILE A 31 -5.61 -26.15 16.47
CA ILE A 31 -5.40 -24.76 16.90
C ILE A 31 -6.32 -23.80 16.14
N PHE A 32 -6.49 -24.01 14.84
CA PHE A 32 -7.27 -23.14 13.97
C PHE A 32 -8.63 -23.75 13.67
N GLU A 33 -9.68 -22.93 13.77
CA GLU A 33 -11.05 -23.35 13.45
C GLU A 33 -11.23 -23.70 11.96
N THR A 34 -10.43 -23.07 11.09
CA THR A 34 -10.36 -23.41 9.67
C THR A 34 -8.91 -23.48 9.21
N THR A 35 -8.61 -24.50 8.44
CA THR A 35 -7.30 -24.72 7.81
C THR A 35 -7.32 -24.45 6.31
N GLU A 36 -8.47 -24.02 5.77
CA GLU A 36 -8.60 -23.65 4.37
C GLU A 36 -8.28 -22.16 4.16
N PHE A 37 -7.26 -21.89 3.37
CA PHE A 37 -6.91 -20.55 2.96
C PHE A 37 -7.72 -20.13 1.74
N SER A 38 -8.23 -18.88 1.79
CA SER A 38 -8.78 -18.23 0.61
C SER A 38 -7.64 -17.68 -0.23
N TYR A 39 -7.43 -18.26 -1.40
CA TYR A 39 -6.40 -17.81 -2.34
C TYR A 39 -6.61 -16.36 -2.77
N ASP A 40 -7.87 -15.96 -3.04
CA ASP A 40 -8.20 -14.57 -3.42
C ASP A 40 -7.86 -13.55 -2.33
N THR A 41 -8.04 -13.93 -1.06
CA THR A 41 -7.68 -13.07 0.07
C THR A 41 -6.17 -12.88 0.16
N LEU A 42 -5.41 -13.96 0.00
CA LEU A 42 -3.94 -13.91 -0.02
C LEU A 42 -3.43 -13.13 -1.21
N LYS A 43 -3.98 -13.37 -2.41
CA LYS A 43 -3.64 -12.66 -3.64
C LYS A 43 -3.77 -11.14 -3.47
N LYS A 44 -4.92 -10.66 -2.99
CA LYS A 44 -5.12 -9.23 -2.73
C LYS A 44 -4.09 -8.67 -1.75
N ARG A 45 -3.77 -9.42 -0.71
CA ARG A 45 -2.79 -8.99 0.28
C ARG A 45 -1.37 -8.93 -0.27
N PHE A 46 -0.96 -9.90 -1.08
CA PHE A 46 0.35 -9.91 -1.70
C PHE A 46 0.49 -8.83 -2.77
N GLU A 47 -0.57 -8.53 -3.49
CA GLU A 47 -0.63 -7.41 -4.41
C GLU A 47 -0.43 -6.07 -3.68
N GLU A 48 -1.14 -5.81 -2.57
CA GLU A 48 -0.92 -4.64 -1.72
C GLU A 48 0.53 -4.56 -1.23
N LEU A 49 1.09 -5.67 -0.76
CA LEU A 49 2.48 -5.71 -0.27
C LEU A 49 3.51 -5.42 -1.37
N ALA A 50 3.26 -5.85 -2.60
CA ALA A 50 4.14 -5.55 -3.73
C ALA A 50 4.14 -4.05 -4.05
N TYR A 51 2.99 -3.37 -4.00
CA TYR A 51 2.92 -1.92 -4.16
C TYR A 51 3.58 -1.14 -3.02
N LEU A 52 3.45 -1.63 -1.78
CA LEU A 52 4.01 -0.96 -0.60
C LEU A 52 5.52 -1.18 -0.44
N ASN A 53 6.09 -2.16 -1.13
CA ASN A 53 7.52 -2.51 -1.04
C ASN A 53 8.12 -2.55 -2.45
N LYS A 54 8.42 -1.38 -2.96
CA LYS A 54 8.98 -1.20 -4.31
C LYS A 54 10.14 -2.15 -4.59
N GLY A 55 10.04 -2.90 -5.69
CA GLY A 55 11.03 -3.87 -6.10
C GLY A 55 10.91 -5.25 -5.44
N LEU A 56 10.02 -5.43 -4.44
CA LEU A 56 9.75 -6.74 -3.87
C LEU A 56 9.00 -7.62 -4.87
N GLN A 57 9.45 -8.86 -5.02
CA GLN A 57 8.76 -9.90 -5.77
C GLN A 57 8.18 -10.92 -4.79
N ILE A 58 6.90 -11.21 -4.93
CA ILE A 58 6.19 -12.21 -4.12
C ILE A 58 5.60 -13.25 -5.07
N GLU A 59 6.07 -14.49 -5.00
CA GLU A 59 5.41 -15.61 -5.65
C GLU A 59 4.45 -16.28 -4.66
N CYS A 60 3.19 -16.40 -5.03
CA CYS A 60 2.20 -17.17 -4.31
C CYS A 60 1.78 -18.38 -5.13
N ARG A 61 1.93 -19.56 -4.56
CA ARG A 61 1.55 -20.82 -5.20
C ARG A 61 0.49 -21.53 -4.37
N ASP A 62 -0.63 -21.84 -5.00
CA ASP A 62 -1.64 -22.73 -4.42
C ASP A 62 -1.42 -24.15 -4.94
N GLU A 63 -0.85 -25.01 -4.11
CA GLU A 63 -0.55 -26.40 -4.49
C GLU A 63 -1.84 -27.25 -4.71
N ARG A 64 -3.01 -26.77 -4.27
CA ARG A 64 -4.29 -27.48 -4.46
C ARG A 64 -4.80 -27.35 -5.90
N THR A 65 -4.63 -26.15 -6.49
CA THR A 65 -5.13 -25.82 -7.84
C THR A 65 -3.98 -25.70 -8.84
N SER A 66 -2.73 -25.76 -8.42
CA SER A 66 -1.53 -25.47 -9.21
C SER A 66 -1.48 -24.04 -9.77
N GLU A 67 -2.26 -23.12 -9.19
CA GLU A 67 -2.18 -21.70 -9.54
C GLU A 67 -0.92 -21.08 -8.98
N VAL A 68 -0.27 -20.26 -9.81
CA VAL A 68 0.92 -19.48 -9.44
C VAL A 68 0.72 -18.05 -9.86
N HIS A 69 0.91 -17.11 -8.93
CA HIS A 69 0.92 -15.68 -9.23
C HIS A 69 2.22 -15.05 -8.73
N LEU A 70 2.82 -14.23 -9.58
CA LEU A 70 3.94 -13.38 -9.24
C LEU A 70 3.45 -11.94 -9.10
N PHE A 71 3.66 -11.35 -7.94
CA PHE A 71 3.35 -9.95 -7.64
C PHE A 71 4.64 -9.16 -7.63
N HIS A 72 4.68 -8.09 -8.40
CA HIS A 72 5.82 -7.19 -8.50
C HIS A 72 5.36 -5.82 -8.98
N ALA A 73 5.75 -4.77 -8.26
CA ALA A 73 5.38 -3.40 -8.59
C ALA A 73 6.61 -2.49 -8.49
N GLU A 74 7.31 -2.29 -9.61
CA GLU A 74 8.48 -1.41 -9.67
C GLU A 74 8.14 0.06 -9.41
N GLY A 75 6.92 0.47 -9.77
CA GLY A 75 6.42 1.82 -9.56
C GLY A 75 5.90 2.10 -8.16
N GLY A 76 5.85 1.09 -7.26
CA GLY A 76 5.40 1.27 -5.88
C GLY A 76 3.98 1.84 -5.78
N ILE A 77 3.74 2.74 -4.82
CA ILE A 77 2.41 3.34 -4.61
C ILE A 77 1.97 4.29 -5.74
N HIS A 78 2.90 4.84 -6.53
CA HIS A 78 2.56 5.57 -7.75
C HIS A 78 1.81 4.65 -8.73
N GLN A 79 2.36 3.46 -8.97
CA GLN A 79 1.70 2.45 -9.81
C GLN A 79 0.36 2.02 -9.20
N PHE A 80 0.28 1.87 -7.88
CA PHE A 80 -0.96 1.52 -7.20
C PHE A 80 -2.08 2.52 -7.51
N VAL A 81 -1.81 3.83 -7.41
CA VAL A 81 -2.79 4.87 -7.75
C VAL A 81 -3.17 4.82 -9.23
N LYS A 82 -2.21 4.58 -10.12
CA LYS A 82 -2.47 4.41 -11.55
C LYS A 82 -3.41 3.25 -11.83
N ASP A 83 -3.19 2.12 -11.18
CA ASP A 83 -3.98 0.90 -11.38
C ASP A 83 -5.38 1.03 -10.77
N LEU A 84 -5.51 1.68 -9.61
CA LEU A 84 -6.80 2.02 -8.99
C LEU A 84 -7.64 2.95 -9.85
N ASN A 85 -7.02 3.85 -10.61
CA ASN A 85 -7.69 4.77 -11.52
C ASN A 85 -7.79 4.23 -12.95
N SER A 86 -7.45 2.94 -13.17
CA SER A 86 -7.61 2.32 -14.48
C SER A 86 -9.07 2.33 -14.90
N GLY A 87 -9.37 2.99 -16.02
CA GLY A 87 -10.75 3.19 -16.50
C GLY A 87 -11.37 4.53 -16.13
N GLU A 88 -10.75 5.34 -15.28
CA GLU A 88 -11.18 6.69 -14.94
C GLU A 88 -10.30 7.75 -15.64
N VAL A 89 -10.86 8.92 -15.89
CA VAL A 89 -10.11 10.04 -16.47
C VAL A 89 -9.49 10.86 -15.36
N GLY A 90 -8.18 10.80 -15.24
CA GLY A 90 -7.43 11.64 -14.28
C GLY A 90 -7.50 13.11 -14.66
N ILE A 91 -7.74 13.99 -13.70
CA ILE A 91 -7.79 15.45 -13.90
C ILE A 91 -6.37 16.04 -13.99
N HIS A 92 -5.40 15.37 -13.40
CA HIS A 92 -3.99 15.74 -13.40
C HIS A 92 -3.11 14.47 -13.40
N SER A 93 -1.80 14.63 -13.60
CA SER A 93 -0.85 13.54 -13.40
C SER A 93 -0.83 13.10 -11.93
N ILE A 94 -0.44 11.86 -11.66
CA ILE A 94 -0.26 11.39 -10.29
C ILE A 94 0.79 12.25 -9.61
N VAL A 95 0.49 12.72 -8.42
CA VAL A 95 1.41 13.45 -7.54
C VAL A 95 1.80 12.51 -6.41
N ASP A 96 3.05 12.26 -6.26
CA ASP A 96 3.61 11.41 -5.22
C ASP A 96 4.77 12.11 -4.52
N GLY A 97 5.12 11.62 -3.35
CA GLY A 97 6.23 12.13 -2.58
C GLY A 97 6.53 11.26 -1.37
N GLU A 98 7.74 11.42 -0.88
CA GLU A 98 8.24 10.73 0.30
C GLU A 98 9.01 11.70 1.21
N GLY A 99 9.11 11.37 2.47
CA GLY A 99 9.86 12.17 3.43
C GLY A 99 10.04 11.46 4.76
N VAL A 100 11.01 11.91 5.52
CA VAL A 100 11.29 11.40 6.87
C VAL A 100 11.28 12.57 7.85
N ALA A 101 10.52 12.43 8.93
CA ALA A 101 10.51 13.39 10.03
C ALA A 101 10.42 12.62 11.36
N ASP A 102 11.26 13.00 12.31
CA ASP A 102 11.30 12.41 13.65
C ASP A 102 11.40 10.87 13.66
N GLY A 103 12.14 10.30 12.69
CA GLY A 103 12.31 8.86 12.54
C GLY A 103 11.11 8.14 11.91
N VAL A 104 10.07 8.87 11.50
CA VAL A 104 8.91 8.34 10.78
C VAL A 104 9.08 8.60 9.28
N SER A 105 9.07 7.54 8.47
CA SER A 105 9.03 7.64 7.02
C SER A 105 7.58 7.72 6.55
N VAL A 106 7.30 8.66 5.65
CA VAL A 106 5.98 8.88 5.05
C VAL A 106 6.12 8.85 3.54
N GLU A 107 5.25 8.12 2.89
CA GLU A 107 5.11 8.08 1.44
C GLU A 107 3.64 8.29 1.07
N PHE A 108 3.38 9.05 0.01
CA PHE A 108 2.02 9.27 -0.48
C PHE A 108 1.98 9.32 -2.00
N ALA A 109 0.84 8.95 -2.56
CA ALA A 109 0.50 9.17 -3.97
C ALA A 109 -0.97 9.55 -4.07
N ILE A 110 -1.29 10.53 -4.92
CA ILE A 110 -2.64 11.07 -5.06
C ILE A 110 -2.92 11.43 -6.52
N GLN A 111 -4.13 11.13 -6.98
CA GLN A 111 -4.67 11.61 -8.24
C GLN A 111 -6.18 11.85 -8.09
N TYR A 112 -6.63 13.02 -8.47
CA TYR A 112 -8.05 13.28 -8.63
C TYR A 112 -8.51 12.82 -10.02
N ASN A 113 -9.72 12.29 -10.08
CA ASN A 113 -10.37 11.86 -11.32
C ASN A 113 -11.74 12.52 -11.48
N ALA A 114 -12.37 12.32 -12.62
CA ALA A 114 -13.70 12.89 -12.92
C ALA A 114 -14.87 12.09 -12.31
N GLY A 115 -14.59 10.98 -11.65
CA GLY A 115 -15.59 10.14 -11.00
C GLY A 115 -16.07 10.70 -9.65
N TYR A 116 -17.12 10.10 -9.12
CA TYR A 116 -17.69 10.48 -7.81
C TYR A 116 -17.21 9.59 -6.66
N LYS A 117 -16.47 8.52 -6.98
CA LYS A 117 -16.01 7.56 -5.98
C LYS A 117 -14.63 7.93 -5.47
N GLU A 118 -14.52 8.14 -4.17
CA GLU A 118 -13.23 8.24 -3.49
C GLU A 118 -12.66 6.85 -3.22
N ASN A 119 -11.42 6.61 -3.65
CA ASN A 119 -10.64 5.44 -3.31
C ASN A 119 -9.49 5.88 -2.41
N MET A 120 -9.59 5.63 -1.12
CA MET A 120 -8.57 6.00 -0.14
C MET A 120 -8.01 4.77 0.54
N TYR A 121 -6.69 4.64 0.51
CA TYR A 121 -5.94 3.54 1.11
C TYR A 121 -4.88 4.11 2.03
N THR A 122 -4.89 3.66 3.27
CA THR A 122 -3.94 4.12 4.30
C THR A 122 -3.31 2.92 4.98
N PHE A 123 -2.01 3.05 5.27
CA PHE A 123 -1.21 1.97 5.81
C PHE A 123 -0.29 2.51 6.92
N ALA A 124 0.02 1.67 7.88
CA ALA A 124 1.05 1.88 8.88
C ALA A 124 1.89 0.59 8.96
N ASN A 125 3.20 0.68 8.70
CA ASN A 125 4.11 -0.47 8.63
C ASN A 125 3.54 -1.60 7.74
N ASN A 126 3.10 -1.25 6.54
CA ASN A 126 2.48 -2.16 5.55
C ASN A 126 1.14 -2.78 5.99
N ILE A 127 0.56 -2.38 7.11
CA ILE A 127 -0.74 -2.86 7.58
C ILE A 127 -1.81 -1.82 7.23
N ARG A 128 -2.86 -2.27 6.53
CA ARG A 128 -3.96 -1.39 6.14
C ARG A 128 -4.74 -0.90 7.36
N THR A 129 -4.88 0.42 7.46
CA THR A 129 -5.67 1.08 8.51
C THR A 129 -7.04 1.47 7.94
N LYS A 130 -7.98 0.53 7.93
CA LYS A 130 -9.28 0.68 7.26
C LYS A 130 -10.12 1.85 7.77
N GLU A 131 -9.97 2.19 9.05
CA GLU A 131 -10.70 3.29 9.69
C GLU A 131 -9.89 4.61 9.69
N GLY A 132 -8.83 4.67 8.88
CA GLY A 132 -7.92 5.81 8.86
C GLY A 132 -6.96 5.81 10.05
N GLY A 133 -6.77 6.99 10.70
CA GLY A 133 -5.87 7.16 11.83
C GLY A 133 -5.26 8.57 11.85
N THR A 134 -4.42 8.84 12.84
CA THR A 134 -3.78 10.15 13.02
C THR A 134 -2.92 10.54 11.83
N HIS A 135 -2.29 9.58 11.16
CA HIS A 135 -1.49 9.81 9.94
C HIS A 135 -2.37 10.30 8.77
N LEU A 136 -3.58 9.75 8.59
CA LEU A 136 -4.52 10.24 7.58
C LEU A 136 -5.01 11.65 7.91
N ALA A 137 -5.41 11.89 9.15
CA ALA A 137 -5.84 13.22 9.61
C ALA A 137 -4.72 14.25 9.45
N GLY A 138 -3.48 13.88 9.79
CA GLY A 138 -2.30 14.69 9.59
C GLY A 138 -2.05 15.01 8.12
N PHE A 139 -2.14 14.02 7.24
CA PHE A 139 -1.99 14.21 5.80
C PHE A 139 -3.05 15.15 5.22
N LYS A 140 -4.33 14.93 5.52
CA LYS A 140 -5.45 15.80 5.07
C LYS A 140 -5.22 17.25 5.52
N THR A 141 -4.84 17.45 6.77
CA THR A 141 -4.53 18.79 7.32
C THR A 141 -3.34 19.44 6.60
N ALA A 142 -2.28 18.68 6.36
CA ALA A 142 -1.08 19.18 5.66
C ALA A 142 -1.38 19.54 4.21
N LEU A 143 -2.12 18.68 3.48
CA LEU A 143 -2.54 18.91 2.10
C LEU A 143 -3.41 20.17 1.98
N THR A 144 -4.42 20.29 2.84
CA THR A 144 -5.31 21.46 2.88
C THR A 144 -4.51 22.75 3.14
N ARG A 145 -3.58 22.72 4.08
CA ARG A 145 -2.72 23.85 4.39
C ARG A 145 -1.80 24.20 3.19
N ALA A 146 -1.19 23.20 2.56
CA ALA A 146 -0.32 23.41 1.40
C ALA A 146 -1.08 24.07 0.24
N ILE A 147 -2.27 23.57 -0.09
CA ILE A 147 -3.11 24.11 -1.15
C ILE A 147 -3.56 25.55 -0.81
N ASN A 148 -4.01 25.82 0.41
CA ASN A 148 -4.41 27.16 0.82
C ASN A 148 -3.25 28.15 0.79
N ASN A 149 -2.06 27.73 1.17
CA ASN A 149 -0.85 28.58 1.08
C ASN A 149 -0.51 28.88 -0.38
N TYR A 150 -0.61 27.89 -1.26
CA TYR A 150 -0.41 28.08 -2.68
C TYR A 150 -1.43 29.06 -3.27
N ILE A 151 -2.73 28.91 -2.97
CA ILE A 151 -3.78 29.85 -3.41
C ILE A 151 -3.46 31.28 -2.97
N LYS A 152 -3.07 31.47 -1.70
CA LYS A 152 -2.70 32.81 -1.18
C LYS A 152 -1.50 33.42 -1.88
N SER A 153 -0.55 32.60 -2.34
CA SER A 153 0.62 33.08 -3.07
C SER A 153 0.32 33.47 -4.53
N GLN A 154 -0.89 33.13 -5.04
CA GLN A 154 -1.32 33.38 -6.41
C GLN A 154 -2.49 34.38 -6.45
N PRO A 155 -2.25 35.66 -6.82
CA PRO A 155 -3.29 36.71 -6.80
C PRO A 155 -4.53 36.37 -7.61
N ASP A 156 -4.35 35.73 -8.78
CA ASP A 156 -5.46 35.36 -9.65
C ASP A 156 -6.35 34.26 -9.06
N LEU A 157 -5.73 33.29 -8.38
CA LEU A 157 -6.47 32.23 -7.68
C LEU A 157 -7.20 32.80 -6.48
N THR A 158 -6.56 33.69 -5.72
CA THR A 158 -7.18 34.37 -4.57
C THR A 158 -8.44 35.15 -4.99
N LYS A 159 -8.39 35.85 -6.13
CA LYS A 159 -9.57 36.54 -6.70
C LYS A 159 -10.68 35.57 -7.12
N LYS A 160 -10.33 34.49 -7.79
CA LYS A 160 -11.30 33.44 -8.21
C LYS A 160 -11.99 32.79 -7.01
N MET A 161 -11.25 32.53 -5.94
CA MET A 161 -11.75 31.97 -4.69
C MET A 161 -12.50 32.98 -3.81
N LYS A 162 -12.58 34.25 -4.23
CA LYS A 162 -13.21 35.34 -3.45
C LYS A 162 -12.71 35.45 -2.01
N GLY A 163 -11.43 35.10 -1.79
CA GLY A 163 -10.82 35.08 -0.46
C GLY A 163 -11.23 33.91 0.45
N GLN A 164 -12.01 32.96 -0.04
CA GLN A 164 -12.38 31.76 0.72
C GLN A 164 -11.21 30.79 0.76
N ALA A 165 -11.00 30.16 1.93
CA ALA A 165 -10.08 29.06 2.11
C ALA A 165 -10.80 27.73 1.85
N LEU A 166 -10.07 26.73 1.36
CA LEU A 166 -10.57 25.37 1.30
C LEU A 166 -10.64 24.80 2.73
N SER A 167 -11.74 24.12 3.04
CA SER A 167 -11.83 23.27 4.23
C SER A 167 -11.40 21.86 3.82
N GLY A 168 -10.65 21.18 4.66
CA GLY A 168 -10.29 19.78 4.45
C GLY A 168 -11.28 18.90 5.20
N ASP A 169 -12.14 18.25 4.46
CA ASP A 169 -12.98 17.16 4.95
C ASP A 169 -12.40 15.82 4.52
#